data_f24c4cd01175bf6d1d29dce3fc6da690
#
_entry.id   f24c4cd01175bf6d1d29dce3fc6da690
#
_cell.length_a   1.000
_cell.length_b   1.000
_cell.length_c   1.000
_cell.angle_alpha   90.00
_cell.angle_beta   90.00
_cell.angle_gamma   90.00
#
_symmetry.space_group_name_H-M   'P 1'
#
loop_
_entity.id
_entity.type
_entity.pdbx_description
1 polymer ?
#
loop_
_entity_poly.entity_id
_entity_poly.type
_entity_poly.pdbx_seq_one_letter_code
_entity_poly.pdbx_strand_id
1 'polypeptide(L)'
;ALEGQVDIVAWPGYIERGETDKSYDWVTPFEQDTGCKVNIKTAGTSDEMVSLMTQGGYDLVTASGDASLRLIRGGTVQPIDLARVPSFANVDERLKQGAWHFVDGKHYGTPYQWGPNVLMYNTNTFKTAPTSWAVVFEEQKLSDGKSNKGRVQAYDGPIYIADAAVYLMAKNPELGIKDPYELNEQQYAAALELLRKQHPLVQRYWHDANVQVQDFTTEGIVASGSWPFQANTLIANKQPVSSTVPAEGATGWADTTMLATNAKHPNCAY
;
A
#
# COMPACT_ATOMS: atom_id res chain seq x y z
N ALA A 1 -12.03 -32.36 -2.92
CA ALA A 1 -11.17 -32.67 -1.78
C ALA A 1 -10.14 -31.56 -1.61
N LEU A 2 -9.77 -31.24 -0.36
CA LEU A 2 -8.71 -30.28 -0.04
C LEU A 2 -7.34 -30.88 -0.38
N GLU A 3 -6.41 -30.05 -0.86
CA GLU A 3 -5.11 -30.52 -1.34
C GLU A 3 -4.03 -30.59 -0.26
N GLY A 4 -4.35 -30.19 0.98
CA GLY A 4 -3.48 -30.29 2.14
C GLY A 4 -2.49 -29.13 2.30
N GLN A 5 -2.44 -28.16 1.39
CA GLN A 5 -1.65 -26.95 1.53
C GLN A 5 -2.18 -25.83 0.65
N VAL A 6 -1.74 -24.61 0.94
CA VAL A 6 -1.91 -23.42 0.09
C VAL A 6 -0.65 -22.57 0.17
N ASP A 7 -0.18 -22.10 -0.98
CA ASP A 7 1.04 -21.30 -1.12
C ASP A 7 0.66 -19.85 -1.47
N ILE A 8 1.01 -18.91 -0.60
CA ILE A 8 0.54 -17.51 -0.66
C ILE A 8 1.71 -16.56 -0.77
N VAL A 9 1.66 -15.65 -1.75
CA VAL A 9 2.49 -14.44 -1.79
C VAL A 9 1.73 -13.31 -1.08
N ALA A 10 2.31 -12.75 -0.04
CA ALA A 10 1.62 -11.76 0.78
C ALA A 10 2.54 -10.65 1.28
N TRP A 11 1.95 -9.49 1.55
CA TRP A 11 2.58 -8.43 2.31
C TRP A 11 2.95 -8.92 3.71
N PRO A 12 4.04 -8.36 4.32
CA PRO A 12 4.34 -8.63 5.73
C PRO A 12 3.14 -8.31 6.62
N GLY A 13 2.83 -9.22 7.56
CA GLY A 13 1.74 -9.04 8.52
C GLY A 13 0.34 -9.34 8.00
N TYR A 14 0.18 -9.75 6.73
CA TYR A 14 -1.15 -10.04 6.16
C TYR A 14 -1.67 -11.44 6.50
N ILE A 15 -0.80 -12.40 6.67
CA ILE A 15 -1.15 -13.79 6.96
C ILE A 15 -0.66 -14.11 8.37
N GLU A 16 -1.53 -13.85 9.35
CA GLU A 16 -1.15 -13.84 10.76
C GLU A 16 -1.29 -15.21 11.42
N ARG A 17 -0.18 -15.67 11.98
CA ARG A 17 -0.07 -16.87 12.82
C ARG A 17 0.23 -16.53 14.28
N GLY A 18 -0.07 -15.29 14.69
CA GLY A 18 0.20 -14.79 16.04
C GLY A 18 1.63 -14.32 16.26
N GLU A 19 2.37 -13.99 15.18
CA GLU A 19 3.75 -13.49 15.27
C GLU A 19 3.80 -12.10 15.91
N THR A 20 2.85 -11.24 15.56
CA THR A 20 2.74 -9.87 16.13
C THR A 20 2.02 -9.90 17.47
N ASP A 21 0.88 -10.59 17.52
CA ASP A 21 0.05 -10.76 18.73
C ASP A 21 -0.71 -12.08 18.61
N LYS A 22 -0.61 -12.90 19.63
CA LYS A 22 -1.26 -14.24 19.66
C LYS A 22 -2.77 -14.18 19.51
N SER A 23 -3.41 -13.07 19.85
CA SER A 23 -4.85 -12.87 19.66
C SER A 23 -5.27 -12.71 18.20
N TYR A 24 -4.32 -12.49 17.31
CA TYR A 24 -4.56 -12.31 15.86
C TYR A 24 -4.16 -13.53 15.02
N ASP A 25 -3.92 -14.68 15.64
CA ASP A 25 -3.69 -15.92 14.93
C ASP A 25 -5.00 -16.45 14.33
N TRP A 26 -5.20 -16.25 13.05
CA TRP A 26 -6.31 -16.86 12.30
C TRP A 26 -5.87 -18.04 11.44
N VAL A 27 -4.57 -18.19 11.20
CA VAL A 27 -4.00 -19.25 10.35
C VAL A 27 -4.04 -20.60 11.05
N THR A 28 -3.65 -20.66 12.31
CA THR A 28 -3.63 -21.93 13.06
C THR A 28 -5.00 -22.61 13.12
N PRO A 29 -6.11 -21.92 13.47
CA PRO A 29 -7.45 -22.51 13.40
C PRO A 29 -7.82 -22.98 11.99
N PHE A 30 -7.51 -22.22 10.96
CA PHE A 30 -7.77 -22.62 9.58
C PHE A 30 -7.04 -23.93 9.22
N GLU A 31 -5.76 -24.05 9.58
CA GLU A 31 -4.99 -25.28 9.34
C GLU A 31 -5.56 -26.48 10.09
N GLN A 32 -6.01 -26.26 11.33
CA GLN A 32 -6.63 -27.31 12.16
C GLN A 32 -7.98 -27.78 11.59
N ASP A 33 -8.80 -26.83 11.12
CA ASP A 33 -10.14 -27.14 10.63
C ASP A 33 -10.13 -27.78 9.23
N THR A 34 -9.17 -27.40 8.39
CA THR A 34 -9.13 -27.80 6.98
C THR A 34 -8.07 -28.86 6.66
N GLY A 35 -7.00 -28.94 7.47
CA GLY A 35 -5.81 -29.70 7.12
C GLY A 35 -4.97 -29.05 6.01
N CYS A 36 -5.29 -27.81 5.57
CA CYS A 36 -4.53 -27.06 4.58
C CYS A 36 -3.40 -26.30 5.26
N LYS A 37 -2.16 -26.76 5.11
CA LYS A 37 -0.98 -26.05 5.60
C LYS A 37 -0.79 -24.75 4.82
N VAL A 38 -0.64 -23.62 5.51
CA VAL A 38 -0.41 -22.31 4.92
C VAL A 38 1.08 -22.02 4.80
N ASN A 39 1.59 -21.92 3.58
CA ASN A 39 2.96 -21.53 3.29
C ASN A 39 2.97 -20.09 2.77
N ILE A 40 3.81 -19.25 3.37
CA ILE A 40 3.83 -17.81 3.09
C ILE A 40 5.16 -17.44 2.45
N LYS A 41 5.08 -16.76 1.30
CA LYS A 41 6.20 -16.03 0.70
C LYS A 41 5.92 -14.54 0.85
N THR A 42 6.66 -13.88 1.72
CA THR A 42 6.54 -12.45 1.91
C THR A 42 7.15 -11.68 0.73
N ALA A 43 6.45 -10.67 0.26
CA ALA A 43 6.92 -9.70 -0.73
C ALA A 43 6.75 -8.29 -0.17
N GLY A 44 7.75 -7.44 -0.40
CA GLY A 44 7.80 -6.07 0.15
C GLY A 44 7.33 -5.01 -0.84
N THR A 45 7.09 -5.35 -2.11
CA THR A 45 6.67 -4.42 -3.15
C THR A 45 5.71 -5.06 -4.13
N SER A 46 4.89 -4.23 -4.81
CA SER A 46 4.02 -4.68 -5.90
C SER A 46 4.79 -5.34 -7.05
N ASP A 47 5.93 -4.79 -7.41
CA ASP A 47 6.77 -5.35 -8.49
C ASP A 47 7.31 -6.74 -8.13
N GLU A 48 7.71 -6.94 -6.88
CA GLU A 48 8.13 -8.27 -6.41
C GLU A 48 6.97 -9.27 -6.46
N MET A 49 5.76 -8.86 -6.06
CA MET A 49 4.56 -9.71 -6.14
C MET A 49 4.26 -10.13 -7.58
N VAL A 50 4.29 -9.20 -8.53
CA VAL A 50 4.08 -9.50 -9.96
C VAL A 50 5.15 -10.46 -10.46
N SER A 51 6.41 -10.26 -10.10
CA SER A 51 7.52 -11.12 -10.49
C SER A 51 7.35 -12.55 -9.95
N LEU A 52 7.05 -12.70 -8.65
CA LEU A 52 6.84 -14.01 -8.02
C LEU A 52 5.66 -14.76 -8.64
N MET A 53 4.53 -14.08 -8.86
CA MET A 53 3.36 -14.70 -9.47
C MET A 53 3.61 -15.08 -10.93
N THR A 54 4.41 -14.32 -11.67
CA THR A 54 4.80 -14.62 -13.05
C THR A 54 5.72 -15.84 -13.10
N GLN A 55 6.63 -16.00 -12.14
CA GLN A 55 7.47 -17.20 -12.01
C GLN A 55 6.62 -18.45 -11.70
N GLY A 56 5.49 -18.29 -11.02
CA GLY A 56 4.58 -19.37 -10.67
C GLY A 56 4.96 -20.13 -9.41
N GLY A 57 4.16 -21.13 -9.10
CA GLY A 57 4.35 -21.97 -7.89
C GLY A 57 3.56 -21.51 -6.68
N TYR A 58 2.72 -20.47 -6.82
CA TYR A 58 1.85 -19.95 -5.76
C TYR A 58 0.38 -20.05 -6.15
N ASP A 59 -0.48 -20.17 -5.15
CA ASP A 59 -1.93 -20.28 -5.33
C ASP A 59 -2.63 -18.92 -5.18
N LEU A 60 -2.21 -18.13 -4.20
CA LEU A 60 -2.80 -16.83 -3.87
C LEU A 60 -1.76 -15.73 -3.82
N VAL A 61 -2.22 -14.51 -4.06
CA VAL A 61 -1.45 -13.27 -3.86
C VAL A 61 -2.34 -12.20 -3.25
N THR A 62 -1.81 -11.42 -2.31
CA THR A 62 -2.48 -10.24 -1.75
C THR A 62 -1.96 -8.99 -2.48
N ALA A 63 -2.51 -8.69 -3.64
CA ALA A 63 -2.01 -7.65 -4.53
C ALA A 63 -2.69 -6.30 -4.28
N SER A 64 -1.89 -5.23 -4.27
CA SER A 64 -2.39 -3.85 -4.31
C SER A 64 -2.89 -3.50 -5.71
N GLY A 65 -3.73 -2.45 -5.81
CA GLY A 65 -4.43 -2.09 -7.04
C GLY A 65 -3.53 -1.79 -8.25
N ASP A 66 -2.31 -1.32 -8.02
CA ASP A 66 -1.30 -1.11 -9.06
C ASP A 66 -0.72 -2.42 -9.62
N ALA A 67 -0.74 -3.50 -8.83
CA ALA A 67 -0.31 -4.83 -9.26
C ALA A 67 -1.46 -5.68 -9.79
N SER A 68 -2.65 -5.58 -9.22
CA SER A 68 -3.78 -6.45 -9.55
C SER A 68 -4.18 -6.39 -11.03
N LEU A 69 -4.23 -5.19 -11.63
CA LEU A 69 -4.53 -5.03 -13.05
C LEU A 69 -3.44 -5.63 -13.95
N ARG A 70 -2.18 -5.53 -13.55
CA ARG A 70 -1.06 -6.17 -14.27
C ARG A 70 -1.20 -7.68 -14.26
N LEU A 71 -1.55 -8.27 -13.12
CA LEU A 71 -1.79 -9.71 -12.98
C LEU A 71 -3.00 -10.18 -13.79
N ILE A 72 -4.09 -9.42 -13.78
CA ILE A 72 -5.29 -9.70 -14.57
C ILE A 72 -4.98 -9.65 -16.08
N ARG A 73 -4.37 -8.55 -16.54
CA ARG A 73 -4.02 -8.36 -17.96
C ARG A 73 -2.98 -9.34 -18.44
N GLY A 74 -2.05 -9.75 -17.57
CA GLY A 74 -1.04 -10.77 -17.87
C GLY A 74 -1.55 -12.20 -17.85
N GLY A 75 -2.82 -12.42 -17.45
CA GLY A 75 -3.40 -13.76 -17.36
C GLY A 75 -2.83 -14.61 -16.22
N THR A 76 -2.15 -13.99 -15.26
CA THR A 76 -1.49 -14.66 -14.13
C THR A 76 -2.49 -15.07 -13.05
N VAL A 77 -3.59 -14.34 -12.92
CA VAL A 77 -4.70 -14.62 -12.02
C VAL A 77 -5.98 -14.88 -12.79
N GLN A 78 -6.91 -15.61 -12.19
CA GLN A 78 -8.17 -16.00 -12.78
C GLN A 78 -9.38 -15.39 -12.04
N PRO A 79 -10.54 -15.29 -12.69
CA PRO A 79 -11.78 -14.96 -12.00
C PRO A 79 -12.08 -15.96 -10.88
N ILE A 80 -12.65 -15.47 -9.78
CA ILE A 80 -13.08 -16.31 -8.66
C ILE A 80 -14.56 -16.63 -8.74
N ASP A 81 -14.93 -17.79 -8.21
CA ASP A 81 -16.32 -18.19 -8.02
C ASP A 81 -16.81 -17.68 -6.65
N LEU A 82 -17.60 -16.60 -6.66
CA LEU A 82 -18.13 -15.99 -5.44
C LEU A 82 -19.06 -16.93 -4.66
N ALA A 83 -19.69 -17.92 -5.30
CA ALA A 83 -20.50 -18.92 -4.60
C ALA A 83 -19.66 -19.75 -3.61
N ARG A 84 -18.35 -19.83 -3.84
CA ARG A 84 -17.40 -20.49 -2.94
C ARG A 84 -16.85 -19.57 -1.85
N VAL A 85 -17.19 -18.29 -1.89
CA VAL A 85 -16.74 -17.27 -0.92
C VAL A 85 -17.96 -16.56 -0.33
N PRO A 86 -18.76 -17.23 0.50
CA PRO A 86 -19.99 -16.65 1.03
C PRO A 86 -19.75 -15.41 1.89
N SER A 87 -18.59 -15.30 2.51
CA SER A 87 -18.16 -14.11 3.28
C SER A 87 -18.00 -12.85 2.42
N PHE A 88 -17.91 -12.97 1.10
CA PHE A 88 -17.89 -11.81 0.19
C PHE A 88 -19.11 -10.90 0.37
N ALA A 89 -20.25 -11.45 0.78
CA ALA A 89 -21.45 -10.67 1.09
C ALA A 89 -21.22 -9.62 2.19
N ASN A 90 -20.27 -9.84 3.08
CA ASN A 90 -19.93 -8.94 4.20
C ASN A 90 -18.90 -7.86 3.83
N VAL A 91 -18.36 -7.88 2.63
CA VAL A 91 -17.41 -6.85 2.16
C VAL A 91 -18.17 -5.52 2.01
N ASP A 92 -17.51 -4.42 2.36
CA ASP A 92 -18.05 -3.08 2.15
C ASP A 92 -18.41 -2.86 0.68
N GLU A 93 -19.61 -2.34 0.41
CA GLU A 93 -20.15 -2.16 -0.96
C GLU A 93 -19.21 -1.31 -1.84
N ARG A 94 -18.50 -0.35 -1.25
CA ARG A 94 -17.56 0.51 -1.98
C ARG A 94 -16.36 -0.27 -2.55
N LEU A 95 -16.05 -1.44 -1.99
CA LEU A 95 -14.90 -2.25 -2.39
C LEU A 95 -15.28 -3.43 -3.28
N LYS A 96 -16.57 -3.83 -3.30
CA LYS A 96 -17.03 -5.05 -4.00
C LYS A 96 -16.74 -5.04 -5.50
N GLN A 97 -16.82 -3.87 -6.14
CA GLN A 97 -16.63 -3.71 -7.59
C GLN A 97 -15.56 -2.67 -7.94
N GLY A 98 -14.50 -2.62 -7.14
CA GLY A 98 -13.36 -1.76 -7.44
C GLY A 98 -12.75 -2.11 -8.81
N ALA A 99 -12.45 -1.08 -9.63
CA ALA A 99 -11.93 -1.26 -10.98
C ALA A 99 -10.58 -2.01 -11.03
N TRP A 100 -9.89 -2.13 -9.91
CA TRP A 100 -8.61 -2.84 -9.80
C TRP A 100 -8.76 -4.36 -9.63
N HIS A 101 -9.99 -4.88 -9.40
CA HIS A 101 -10.23 -6.33 -9.29
C HIS A 101 -11.55 -6.79 -9.94
N PHE A 102 -12.46 -5.88 -10.26
CA PHE A 102 -13.67 -6.17 -11.02
C PHE A 102 -13.49 -5.65 -12.44
N VAL A 103 -13.21 -6.56 -13.37
CA VAL A 103 -12.81 -6.25 -14.74
C VAL A 103 -13.63 -7.09 -15.71
N ASP A 104 -14.19 -6.43 -16.72
CA ASP A 104 -15.03 -7.08 -17.76
C ASP A 104 -16.15 -7.95 -17.17
N GLY A 105 -16.79 -7.45 -16.11
CA GLY A 105 -17.90 -8.12 -15.42
C GLY A 105 -17.51 -9.31 -14.56
N LYS A 106 -16.21 -9.51 -14.29
CA LYS A 106 -15.69 -10.64 -13.51
C LYS A 106 -14.96 -10.17 -12.27
N HIS A 107 -15.17 -10.86 -11.15
CA HIS A 107 -14.41 -10.67 -9.92
C HIS A 107 -13.13 -11.51 -9.98
N TYR A 108 -11.96 -10.83 -9.82
CA TYR A 108 -10.65 -11.48 -9.83
C TYR A 108 -10.06 -11.67 -8.44
N GLY A 109 -10.85 -11.46 -7.41
CA GLY A 109 -10.40 -11.67 -6.05
C GLY A 109 -11.35 -11.08 -5.03
N THR A 110 -10.94 -11.17 -3.77
CA THR A 110 -11.69 -10.67 -2.62
C THR A 110 -10.96 -9.49 -2.00
N PRO A 111 -11.60 -8.31 -1.81
CA PRO A 111 -11.01 -7.23 -1.04
C PRO A 111 -10.52 -7.72 0.32
N TYR A 112 -9.32 -7.30 0.72
CA TYR A 112 -8.72 -7.77 1.96
C TYR A 112 -8.38 -6.61 2.91
N GLN A 113 -7.49 -5.72 2.49
CA GLN A 113 -7.10 -4.56 3.28
C GLN A 113 -7.13 -3.29 2.42
N TRP A 114 -7.30 -2.15 3.08
CA TRP A 114 -7.24 -0.84 2.43
C TRP A 114 -6.81 0.22 3.45
N GLY A 115 -6.30 1.31 2.96
CA GLY A 115 -5.89 2.42 3.81
C GLY A 115 -5.41 3.64 3.04
N PRO A 116 -5.26 4.77 3.74
CA PRO A 116 -4.65 5.96 3.17
C PRO A 116 -3.13 5.86 3.17
N ASN A 117 -2.49 6.57 2.24
CA ASN A 117 -1.11 6.96 2.35
C ASN A 117 -1.07 8.19 3.27
N VAL A 118 -0.50 8.03 4.45
CA VAL A 118 -0.51 9.07 5.49
C VAL A 118 0.72 9.96 5.41
N LEU A 119 0.60 11.19 5.90
CA LEU A 119 1.76 12.01 6.23
C LEU A 119 2.27 11.62 7.62
N MET A 120 3.40 10.92 7.65
CA MET A 120 4.10 10.56 8.88
C MET A 120 5.09 11.66 9.24
N TYR A 121 5.15 12.05 10.50
CA TYR A 121 5.99 13.15 10.95
C TYR A 121 6.58 12.92 12.34
N ASN A 122 7.72 13.56 12.58
CA ASN A 122 8.42 13.54 13.87
C ASN A 122 7.79 14.55 14.83
N THR A 123 7.29 14.10 15.97
CA THR A 123 6.59 14.94 16.96
C THR A 123 7.54 15.84 17.76
N ASN A 124 8.86 15.59 17.76
CA ASN A 124 9.84 16.50 18.32
C ASN A 124 10.03 17.74 17.43
N THR A 125 9.92 17.56 16.11
CA THR A 125 10.02 18.66 15.13
C THR A 125 8.70 19.39 14.96
N PHE A 126 7.58 18.65 14.86
CA PHE A 126 6.24 19.19 14.69
C PHE A 126 5.45 19.05 15.99
N LYS A 127 5.34 20.13 16.75
CA LYS A 127 4.54 20.14 17.99
C LYS A 127 3.04 20.08 17.73
N THR A 128 2.62 20.50 16.55
CA THR A 128 1.25 20.34 16.01
C THR A 128 1.37 19.54 14.72
N ALA A 129 0.39 18.69 14.43
CA ALA A 129 0.35 17.93 13.20
C ALA A 129 0.39 18.87 11.98
N PRO A 130 1.24 18.59 10.97
CA PRO A 130 1.20 19.33 9.71
C PRO A 130 -0.17 19.22 9.05
N THR A 131 -0.69 20.33 8.54
CA THR A 131 -2.02 20.38 7.91
C THR A 131 -1.97 20.26 6.40
N SER A 132 -0.77 20.28 5.81
CA SER A 132 -0.56 20.27 4.37
C SER A 132 0.59 19.39 3.96
N TRP A 133 0.46 18.76 2.80
CA TRP A 133 1.55 18.05 2.11
C TRP A 133 2.70 18.98 1.68
N ALA A 134 2.51 20.32 1.75
CA ALA A 134 3.57 21.28 1.44
C ALA A 134 4.90 20.96 2.17
N VAL A 135 4.83 20.38 3.36
CA VAL A 135 6.02 20.03 4.15
C VAL A 135 6.95 19.02 3.47
N VAL A 136 6.43 18.20 2.56
CA VAL A 136 7.23 17.25 1.77
C VAL A 136 7.44 17.68 0.32
N PHE A 137 6.71 18.66 -0.18
CA PHE A 137 6.81 19.13 -1.56
C PHE A 137 7.55 20.46 -1.73
N GLU A 138 7.52 21.33 -0.72
CA GLU A 138 8.05 22.69 -0.82
C GLU A 138 9.13 22.93 0.25
N GLU A 139 10.22 23.59 -0.14
CA GLU A 139 11.24 24.00 0.83
C GLU A 139 10.65 25.01 1.80
N GLN A 140 10.77 24.74 3.09
CA GLN A 140 10.28 25.61 4.13
C GLN A 140 11.09 25.47 5.43
N LYS A 141 11.05 26.53 6.24
CA LYS A 141 11.60 26.51 7.59
C LYS A 141 10.57 25.86 8.53
N LEU A 142 11.03 24.86 9.27
CA LEU A 142 10.21 24.13 10.22
C LEU A 142 10.22 24.80 11.61
N SER A 143 9.36 24.33 12.51
CA SER A 143 9.23 24.89 13.87
C SER A 143 10.50 24.80 14.72
N ASP A 144 11.43 23.90 14.39
CA ASP A 144 12.75 23.83 15.01
C ASP A 144 13.76 24.87 14.46
N GLY A 145 13.33 25.74 13.56
CA GLY A 145 14.15 26.79 12.96
C GLY A 145 15.03 26.32 11.80
N LYS A 146 14.99 25.05 11.43
CA LYS A 146 15.79 24.48 10.33
C LYS A 146 14.94 24.26 9.08
N SER A 147 15.57 24.24 7.91
CA SER A 147 14.92 23.82 6.66
C SER A 147 14.51 22.34 6.71
N ASN A 148 13.45 22.00 5.98
CA ASN A 148 13.09 20.61 5.71
C ASN A 148 14.00 19.94 4.67
N LYS A 149 14.89 20.68 4.01
CA LYS A 149 15.78 20.16 2.97
C LYS A 149 16.70 19.08 3.49
N GLY A 150 16.70 17.92 2.81
CA GLY A 150 17.46 16.73 3.22
C GLY A 150 16.88 16.00 4.44
N ARG A 151 15.67 16.35 4.88
CA ARG A 151 15.03 15.80 6.08
C ARG A 151 13.67 15.16 5.80
N VAL A 152 13.26 15.09 4.54
CA VAL A 152 12.02 14.43 4.11
C VAL A 152 12.33 13.21 3.28
N GLN A 153 11.38 12.30 3.20
CA GLN A 153 11.42 11.15 2.31
C GLN A 153 10.16 11.12 1.44
N ALA A 154 10.22 10.35 0.37
CA ALA A 154 9.10 10.01 -0.49
C ALA A 154 9.26 8.56 -0.97
N TYR A 155 8.14 7.92 -1.32
CA TYR A 155 8.17 6.59 -1.89
C TYR A 155 8.68 6.61 -3.34
N ASP A 156 9.43 5.60 -3.74
CA ASP A 156 10.04 5.53 -5.07
C ASP A 156 9.14 4.92 -6.16
N GLY A 157 7.97 4.42 -5.82
CA GLY A 157 7.06 3.79 -6.77
C GLY A 157 6.41 4.80 -7.73
N PRO A 158 6.34 4.51 -9.04
CA PRO A 158 5.83 5.47 -10.03
C PRO A 158 4.36 5.85 -9.85
N ILE A 159 3.53 4.99 -9.27
CA ILE A 159 2.13 5.29 -8.97
C ILE A 159 1.99 6.49 -8.01
N TYR A 160 3.02 6.78 -7.22
CA TYR A 160 3.01 7.87 -6.24
C TYR A 160 3.16 9.26 -6.84
N ILE A 161 3.27 9.39 -8.17
CA ILE A 161 2.99 10.67 -8.84
C ILE A 161 1.59 11.18 -8.50
N ALA A 162 0.67 10.29 -8.14
CA ALA A 162 -0.66 10.64 -7.67
C ALA A 162 -0.63 11.46 -6.37
N ASP A 163 0.38 11.32 -5.51
CA ASP A 163 0.54 12.16 -4.31
C ASP A 163 0.77 13.62 -4.69
N ALA A 164 1.61 13.85 -5.70
CA ALA A 164 1.82 15.19 -6.25
C ALA A 164 0.54 15.73 -6.89
N ALA A 165 -0.21 14.90 -7.59
CA ALA A 165 -1.49 15.29 -8.19
C ALA A 165 -2.52 15.69 -7.14
N VAL A 166 -2.64 14.97 -6.02
CA VAL A 166 -3.54 15.32 -4.89
C VAL A 166 -3.18 16.70 -4.33
N TYR A 167 -1.90 16.97 -4.12
CA TYR A 167 -1.44 18.28 -3.67
C TYR A 167 -1.82 19.38 -4.67
N LEU A 168 -1.61 19.14 -5.97
CA LEU A 168 -1.94 20.10 -7.03
C LEU A 168 -3.44 20.33 -7.20
N MET A 169 -4.29 19.35 -6.90
CA MET A 169 -5.75 19.56 -6.92
C MET A 169 -6.18 20.69 -6.00
N ALA A 170 -5.54 20.85 -4.86
CA ALA A 170 -5.81 21.93 -3.92
C ALA A 170 -4.99 23.20 -4.23
N LYS A 171 -3.73 23.05 -4.62
CA LYS A 171 -2.81 24.18 -4.85
C LYS A 171 -3.03 24.90 -6.18
N ASN A 172 -3.33 24.13 -7.22
CA ASN A 172 -3.50 24.61 -8.60
C ASN A 172 -4.80 24.08 -9.21
N PRO A 173 -5.97 24.50 -8.69
CA PRO A 173 -7.26 23.96 -9.14
C PRO A 173 -7.55 24.25 -10.63
N GLU A 174 -6.90 25.21 -11.24
CA GLU A 174 -6.97 25.52 -12.67
C GLU A 174 -6.47 24.39 -13.57
N LEU A 175 -5.68 23.45 -13.05
CA LEU A 175 -5.27 22.25 -13.78
C LEU A 175 -6.44 21.29 -14.04
N GLY A 176 -7.54 21.42 -13.29
CA GLY A 176 -8.75 20.64 -13.50
C GLY A 176 -8.58 19.15 -13.23
N ILE A 177 -7.62 18.73 -12.38
CA ILE A 177 -7.42 17.33 -12.01
C ILE A 177 -8.65 16.85 -11.24
N LYS A 178 -9.33 15.81 -11.75
CA LYS A 178 -10.49 15.18 -11.10
C LYS A 178 -10.13 13.88 -10.42
N ASP A 179 -9.26 13.10 -11.04
CA ASP A 179 -8.75 11.83 -10.54
C ASP A 179 -7.21 11.90 -10.54
N PRO A 180 -6.56 11.80 -9.37
CA PRO A 180 -5.10 11.87 -9.28
C PRO A 180 -4.40 10.69 -9.97
N TYR A 181 -5.12 9.62 -10.26
CA TYR A 181 -4.59 8.44 -10.97
C TYR A 181 -4.84 8.48 -12.48
N GLU A 182 -5.58 9.46 -12.98
CA GLU A 182 -5.91 9.61 -14.41
C GLU A 182 -5.58 11.03 -14.87
N LEU A 183 -4.32 11.27 -15.23
CA LEU A 183 -3.79 12.58 -15.61
C LEU A 183 -3.67 12.70 -17.11
N ASN A 184 -4.07 13.86 -17.67
CA ASN A 184 -3.70 14.24 -19.02
C ASN A 184 -2.24 14.72 -19.07
N GLU A 185 -1.71 14.99 -20.27
CA GLU A 185 -0.31 15.38 -20.45
C GLU A 185 0.08 16.64 -19.67
N GLN A 186 -0.79 17.67 -19.64
CA GLN A 186 -0.53 18.92 -18.92
C GLN A 186 -0.51 18.68 -17.40
N GLN A 187 -1.46 17.94 -16.89
CA GLN A 187 -1.56 17.58 -15.48
C GLN A 187 -0.36 16.71 -15.04
N TYR A 188 0.00 15.73 -15.87
CA TYR A 188 1.17 14.89 -15.64
C TYR A 188 2.47 15.72 -15.62
N ALA A 189 2.65 16.64 -16.58
CA ALA A 189 3.81 17.51 -16.62
C ALA A 189 3.91 18.39 -15.36
N ALA A 190 2.77 18.93 -14.88
CA ALA A 190 2.73 19.71 -13.65
C ALA A 190 3.09 18.87 -12.42
N ALA A 191 2.59 17.65 -12.30
CA ALA A 191 2.93 16.75 -11.22
C ALA A 191 4.42 16.38 -11.26
N LEU A 192 4.97 16.09 -12.42
CA LEU A 192 6.38 15.78 -12.59
C LEU A 192 7.28 16.97 -12.22
N GLU A 193 6.87 18.19 -12.57
CA GLU A 193 7.61 19.39 -12.18
C GLU A 193 7.61 19.61 -10.66
N LEU A 194 6.49 19.33 -9.99
CA LEU A 194 6.43 19.36 -8.52
C LEU A 194 7.37 18.33 -7.90
N LEU A 195 7.44 17.12 -8.45
CA LEU A 195 8.37 16.08 -7.99
C LEU A 195 9.84 16.48 -8.21
N ARG A 196 10.16 17.17 -9.31
CA ARG A 196 11.50 17.73 -9.54
C ARG A 196 11.87 18.78 -8.50
N LYS A 197 10.92 19.61 -8.09
CA LYS A 197 11.12 20.58 -6.98
C LYS A 197 11.27 19.89 -5.63
N GLN A 198 10.57 18.80 -5.40
CA GLN A 198 10.69 17.98 -4.20
C GLN A 198 12.06 17.32 -4.09
N HIS A 199 12.63 16.89 -5.22
CA HIS A 199 13.85 16.06 -5.24
C HIS A 199 15.00 16.59 -4.36
N PRO A 200 15.35 17.88 -4.37
CA PRO A 200 16.41 18.42 -3.49
C PRO A 200 16.10 18.35 -2.00
N LEU A 201 14.84 18.17 -1.62
CA LEU A 201 14.42 18.05 -0.22
C LEU A 201 14.57 16.62 0.31
N VAL A 202 14.54 15.63 -0.61
CA VAL A 202 14.50 14.21 -0.27
C VAL A 202 15.88 13.73 0.16
N GLN A 203 15.96 13.22 1.38
CA GLN A 203 17.19 12.58 1.90
C GLN A 203 17.41 11.25 1.19
N ARG A 204 16.35 10.44 1.07
CA ARG A 204 16.32 9.17 0.35
C ARG A 204 14.88 8.88 -0.09
N TYR A 205 14.71 8.28 -1.27
CA TYR A 205 13.45 7.63 -1.63
C TYR A 205 13.39 6.28 -0.94
N TRP A 206 12.33 6.05 -0.17
CA TRP A 206 12.16 4.77 0.49
C TRP A 206 11.45 3.77 -0.43
N HIS A 207 11.82 2.52 -0.34
CA HIS A 207 11.29 1.42 -1.12
C HIS A 207 10.66 0.36 -0.21
N ASP A 208 11.35 -0.01 0.83
CA ASP A 208 10.92 -0.98 1.84
C ASP A 208 10.48 -0.26 3.11
N ALA A 209 9.32 -0.67 3.64
CA ALA A 209 8.71 -0.06 4.83
C ALA A 209 9.59 -0.19 6.08
N ASN A 210 10.29 -1.32 6.26
CA ASN A 210 11.16 -1.54 7.42
C ASN A 210 12.41 -0.66 7.35
N VAL A 211 12.93 -0.40 6.14
CA VAL A 211 14.03 0.55 5.93
C VAL A 211 13.58 1.96 6.33
N GLN A 212 12.36 2.38 5.95
CA GLN A 212 11.84 3.67 6.36
C GLN A 212 11.65 3.78 7.87
N VAL A 213 11.19 2.72 8.54
CA VAL A 213 11.12 2.67 10.02
C VAL A 213 12.50 2.94 10.62
N GLN A 214 13.55 2.33 10.08
CA GLN A 214 14.92 2.57 10.54
C GLN A 214 15.36 4.00 10.26
N ASP A 215 15.08 4.54 9.09
CA ASP A 215 15.47 5.90 8.71
C ASP A 215 14.85 6.96 9.62
N PHE A 216 13.59 6.82 9.99
CA PHE A 216 12.94 7.72 10.96
C PHE A 216 13.58 7.61 12.36
N THR A 217 14.15 6.47 12.69
CA THR A 217 14.81 6.26 13.97
C THR A 217 16.24 6.86 13.99
N THR A 218 16.99 6.72 12.88
CA THR A 218 18.43 6.97 12.89
C THR A 218 18.91 8.08 11.95
N GLU A 219 18.16 8.43 10.90
CA GLU A 219 18.63 9.32 9.84
C GLU A 219 18.10 10.76 9.94
N GLY A 220 17.39 11.10 11.00
CA GLY A 220 16.90 12.46 11.24
C GLY A 220 15.77 12.89 10.28
N ILE A 221 15.03 11.94 9.71
CA ILE A 221 13.88 12.21 8.85
C ILE A 221 12.74 12.77 9.69
N VAL A 222 12.10 13.83 9.22
CA VAL A 222 11.06 14.53 9.98
C VAL A 222 9.67 14.40 9.37
N ALA A 223 9.55 14.13 8.07
CA ALA A 223 8.27 13.96 7.40
C ALA A 223 8.40 13.11 6.14
N SER A 224 7.39 12.33 5.84
CA SER A 224 7.28 11.53 4.61
C SER A 224 5.85 11.09 4.36
N GLY A 225 5.48 10.90 3.10
CA GLY A 225 4.40 9.97 2.75
C GLY A 225 4.79 8.57 3.19
N SER A 226 3.88 7.86 3.83
CA SER A 226 4.14 6.54 4.43
C SER A 226 2.85 5.73 4.49
N TRP A 227 2.99 4.44 4.75
CA TRP A 227 1.83 3.61 5.08
C TRP A 227 1.56 3.65 6.60
N PRO A 228 0.34 3.36 7.04
CA PRO A 228 0.03 3.27 8.47
C PRO A 228 0.91 2.28 9.22
N PHE A 229 1.42 1.24 8.55
CA PHE A 229 2.31 0.23 9.11
C PHE A 229 3.56 0.86 9.76
N GLN A 230 4.27 1.75 9.07
CA GLN A 230 5.48 2.38 9.60
C GLN A 230 5.17 3.24 10.82
N ALA A 231 4.11 4.05 10.74
CA ALA A 231 3.69 4.89 11.86
C ALA A 231 3.37 4.05 13.10
N ASN A 232 2.57 3.00 12.92
CA ASN A 232 2.18 2.11 14.03
C ASN A 232 3.39 1.39 14.63
N THR A 233 4.32 0.91 13.79
CA THR A 233 5.56 0.26 14.24
C THR A 233 6.42 1.20 15.06
N LEU A 234 6.63 2.43 14.59
CA LEU A 234 7.42 3.45 15.29
C LEU A 234 6.78 3.86 16.62
N ILE A 235 5.46 4.04 16.65
CA ILE A 235 4.71 4.35 17.87
C ILE A 235 4.85 3.19 18.88
N ALA A 236 4.69 1.95 18.46
CA ALA A 236 4.87 0.77 19.31
C ALA A 236 6.29 0.70 19.88
N ASN A 237 7.29 1.12 19.10
CA ASN A 237 8.69 1.22 19.52
C ASN A 237 9.00 2.51 20.32
N LYS A 238 7.98 3.25 20.74
CA LYS A 238 8.09 4.49 21.54
C LYS A 238 8.94 5.58 20.85
N GLN A 239 8.96 5.60 19.52
CA GLN A 239 9.58 6.66 18.76
C GLN A 239 8.68 7.90 18.71
N PRO A 240 9.25 9.12 18.65
CA PRO A 240 8.49 10.37 18.61
C PRO A 240 7.87 10.61 17.22
N VAL A 241 6.92 9.79 16.84
CA VAL A 241 6.27 9.80 15.51
C VAL A 241 4.76 9.79 15.66
N SER A 242 4.09 10.47 14.75
CA SER A 242 2.64 10.38 14.55
C SER A 242 2.34 10.47 13.05
N SER A 243 1.09 10.31 12.69
CA SER A 243 0.64 10.44 11.31
C SER A 243 -0.68 11.20 11.21
N THR A 244 -0.93 11.78 10.06
CA THR A 244 -2.16 12.53 9.76
C THR A 244 -2.50 12.43 8.28
N VAL A 245 -3.74 12.74 7.95
CA VAL A 245 -4.15 13.01 6.57
C VAL A 245 -4.31 14.53 6.45
N PRO A 246 -3.47 15.20 5.64
CA PRO A 246 -3.54 16.65 5.46
C PRO A 246 -4.86 17.12 4.83
N ALA A 247 -5.10 18.43 4.86
CA ALA A 247 -6.34 19.05 4.37
C ALA A 247 -6.61 18.79 2.88
N GLU A 248 -5.56 18.64 2.08
CA GLU A 248 -5.67 18.30 0.64
C GLU A 248 -6.20 16.87 0.41
N GLY A 249 -6.31 16.07 1.46
CA GLY A 249 -6.60 14.65 1.34
C GLY A 249 -5.34 13.80 1.14
N ALA A 250 -5.55 12.54 0.77
CA ALA A 250 -4.46 11.60 0.54
C ALA A 250 -4.84 10.62 -0.55
N THR A 251 -3.84 10.07 -1.22
CA THR A 251 -4.00 8.85 -2.01
C THR A 251 -4.26 7.66 -1.09
N GLY A 252 -4.78 6.59 -1.63
CA GLY A 252 -5.07 5.37 -0.88
C GLY A 252 -4.60 4.14 -1.63
N TRP A 253 -4.67 3.03 -0.94
CA TRP A 253 -4.38 1.71 -1.49
C TRP A 253 -5.49 0.73 -1.08
N ALA A 254 -5.71 -0.25 -1.93
CA ALA A 254 -6.66 -1.33 -1.67
C ALA A 254 -6.09 -2.63 -2.19
N ASP A 255 -6.04 -3.63 -1.34
CA ASP A 255 -5.42 -4.91 -1.61
C ASP A 255 -6.48 -5.99 -1.79
N THR A 256 -6.23 -6.88 -2.73
CA THR A 256 -7.14 -7.93 -3.14
C THR A 256 -6.43 -9.28 -3.05
N THR A 257 -7.04 -10.25 -2.40
CA THR A 257 -6.58 -11.64 -2.44
C THR A 257 -7.05 -12.27 -3.74
N MET A 258 -6.11 -12.67 -4.58
CA MET A 258 -6.34 -13.15 -5.93
C MET A 258 -5.85 -14.58 -6.12
N LEU A 259 -6.56 -15.35 -6.94
CA LEU A 259 -6.27 -16.76 -7.23
C LEU A 259 -5.43 -16.87 -8.50
N ALA A 260 -4.30 -17.57 -8.42
CA ALA A 260 -3.45 -17.82 -9.58
C ALA A 260 -4.17 -18.67 -10.64
N THR A 261 -3.96 -18.37 -11.92
CA THR A 261 -4.52 -19.14 -13.04
C THR A 261 -4.12 -20.61 -12.97
N ASN A 262 -2.87 -20.89 -12.58
CA ASN A 262 -2.31 -22.24 -12.48
C ASN A 262 -2.20 -22.72 -11.02
N ALA A 263 -3.12 -22.30 -10.15
CA ALA A 263 -3.14 -22.74 -8.75
C ALA A 263 -3.18 -24.27 -8.66
N LYS A 264 -2.27 -24.83 -7.87
CA LYS A 264 -2.20 -26.29 -7.64
C LYS A 264 -3.12 -26.74 -6.52
N HIS A 265 -3.49 -25.81 -5.64
CA HIS A 265 -4.28 -26.09 -4.43
C HIS A 265 -5.52 -25.16 -4.37
N PRO A 266 -6.39 -25.17 -5.42
CA PRO A 266 -7.49 -24.21 -5.51
C PRO A 266 -8.55 -24.43 -4.41
N ASN A 267 -8.76 -25.66 -3.93
CA ASN A 267 -9.76 -25.90 -2.88
C ASN A 267 -9.27 -25.40 -1.52
N CYS A 268 -7.98 -25.50 -1.21
CA CYS A 268 -7.41 -24.89 -0.01
C CYS A 268 -7.34 -23.36 -0.14
N ALA A 269 -7.23 -22.83 -1.37
CA ALA A 269 -7.19 -21.39 -1.63
C ALA A 269 -8.55 -20.73 -1.38
N TYR A 270 -9.66 -21.37 -1.75
CA TYR A 270 -11.03 -20.90 -1.51
C TYR A 270 -11.43 -20.98 -0.04
#